data_21a71376e01c328ecb325d297c15c902
#
_entry.id   21a71376e01c328ecb325d297c15c902
#
_cell.length_a   1.000
_cell.length_b   1.000
_cell.length_c   1.000
_cell.angle_alpha   90.00
_cell.angle_beta   90.00
_cell.angle_gamma   90.00
#
_symmetry.space_group_name_H-M   'P 1'
#
loop_
_entity.id
_entity.type
_entity.pdbx_description
1 polymer ?
#
loop_
_entity_poly.entity_id
_entity_poly.type
_entity_poly.pdbx_seq_one_letter_code
_entity_poly.pdbx_strand_id
1 'polypeptide(L)'
;MLKHKFSAFVLLVCAPPCVLAQGKISVHWEELTAADFARGIQQSQGTCLLPFGILEKHGPHLPLGTDLLDVRYAALHAAEREYTVVFPEYYFGQIFEARHEPGTVAYSARMQLDLLQETTDEMARNGCKKIIIVNGHGGNEHLLPFFAQAQLATPHDYVVYIFDKRTPESGGPAKKTSLDMHAGESETSKMMISRPDTVHVDRAPQESGADQHRQNLPEGLYTGIWWYARFPYHYSGDGAAATKELGEYQMNWWIDSLMKVIQAVKADDASLKLQNEFYEKAKHPLETKH
;
A
#
# COMPACT_ATOMS: atom_id res chain seq x y z
N MET A 1 89.52 5.31 -0.26
CA MET A 1 88.33 6.16 -0.09
C MET A 1 87.13 5.32 -0.51
N LEU A 2 86.38 4.72 0.47
CA LEU A 2 85.18 3.91 0.25
C LEU A 2 84.00 4.83 0.39
N LYS A 3 83.16 4.92 -0.71
CA LYS A 3 81.87 5.66 -0.70
C LYS A 3 80.77 4.70 -0.29
N HIS A 4 80.22 4.88 0.91
CA HIS A 4 79.01 4.19 1.33
C HIS A 4 77.81 4.87 0.69
N LYS A 5 77.01 4.09 -0.09
CA LYS A 5 75.68 4.49 -0.60
C LYS A 5 74.65 4.06 0.44
N PHE A 6 74.01 5.03 1.08
CA PHE A 6 72.81 4.79 1.89
C PHE A 6 71.59 4.69 0.96
N SER A 7 70.95 3.52 0.88
CA SER A 7 69.65 3.35 0.26
C SER A 7 68.57 3.57 1.33
N ALA A 8 67.78 4.61 1.14
CA ALA A 8 66.60 4.84 1.96
C ALA A 8 65.43 3.95 1.46
N PHE A 9 65.01 3.03 2.33
CA PHE A 9 63.79 2.21 2.09
C PHE A 9 62.60 3.01 2.57
N VAL A 10 61.73 3.48 1.62
CA VAL A 10 60.47 4.12 1.97
C VAL A 10 59.43 3.00 2.19
N LEU A 11 59.03 2.76 3.42
CA LEU A 11 57.91 1.88 3.78
C LEU A 11 56.60 2.60 3.42
N LEU A 12 55.94 2.19 2.35
CA LEU A 12 54.56 2.62 2.05
C LEU A 12 53.61 1.89 2.97
N VAL A 13 53.16 2.56 4.04
CA VAL A 13 52.09 2.03 4.90
C VAL A 13 50.76 2.22 4.20
N CYS A 14 50.25 1.18 3.57
CA CYS A 14 48.84 1.13 3.11
C CYS A 14 47.96 1.07 4.34
N ALA A 15 47.32 2.17 4.72
CA ALA A 15 46.20 2.16 5.67
C ALA A 15 45.03 1.39 5.04
N PRO A 16 44.41 0.45 5.76
CA PRO A 16 43.21 -0.20 5.25
C PRO A 16 42.12 0.85 5.03
N PRO A 17 41.29 0.72 3.98
CA PRO A 17 40.15 1.61 3.76
C PRO A 17 39.27 1.54 5.01
N CYS A 18 38.97 2.69 5.60
CA CYS A 18 38.03 2.82 6.70
C CYS A 18 36.63 2.48 6.11
N VAL A 19 36.18 1.24 6.27
CA VAL A 19 34.80 0.86 5.99
C VAL A 19 33.96 1.55 7.06
N LEU A 20 33.49 2.75 6.75
CA LEU A 20 32.43 3.39 7.53
C LEU A 20 31.26 2.40 7.57
N ALA A 21 30.85 2.00 8.77
CA ALA A 21 29.65 1.21 8.95
C ALA A 21 28.50 1.98 8.30
N GLN A 22 28.05 1.50 7.14
CA GLN A 22 26.94 2.13 6.43
C GLN A 22 25.72 1.97 7.32
N GLY A 23 25.14 3.10 7.78
CA GLY A 23 23.92 3.12 8.58
C GLY A 23 22.77 2.39 7.85
N LYS A 24 21.77 1.92 8.61
CA LYS A 24 20.56 1.30 8.05
C LYS A 24 19.94 2.27 7.04
N ILE A 25 19.72 1.82 5.80
CA ILE A 25 19.07 2.61 4.75
C ILE A 25 17.59 2.78 5.15
N SER A 26 17.06 4.01 5.08
CA SER A 26 15.64 4.28 5.30
C SER A 26 14.77 3.50 4.31
N VAL A 27 13.58 3.10 4.74
CA VAL A 27 12.56 2.51 3.85
C VAL A 27 11.72 3.57 3.14
N HIS A 28 11.76 4.82 3.61
CA HIS A 28 10.99 5.94 3.06
C HIS A 28 11.66 6.48 1.78
N TRP A 29 10.99 6.36 0.65
CA TRP A 29 11.48 6.85 -0.63
C TRP A 29 11.92 8.32 -0.58
N GLU A 30 11.06 9.17 -0.01
CA GLU A 30 11.25 10.63 0.09
C GLU A 30 12.39 11.08 1.00
N GLU A 31 12.88 10.20 1.86
CA GLU A 31 13.99 10.48 2.78
C GLU A 31 15.35 10.04 2.22
N LEU A 32 15.36 9.27 1.13
CA LEU A 32 16.60 8.73 0.57
C LEU A 32 17.34 9.77 -0.27
N THR A 33 18.65 9.86 -0.10
CA THR A 33 19.49 10.50 -1.12
C THR A 33 19.49 9.65 -2.39
N ALA A 34 19.82 10.23 -3.56
CA ALA A 34 19.86 9.48 -4.81
C ALA A 34 20.79 8.25 -4.74
N ALA A 35 21.92 8.36 -4.02
CA ALA A 35 22.86 7.26 -3.84
C ALA A 35 22.29 6.17 -2.91
N ASP A 36 21.60 6.57 -1.83
CA ASP A 36 20.95 5.63 -0.91
C ASP A 36 19.76 4.94 -1.58
N PHE A 37 19.02 5.67 -2.41
CA PHE A 37 17.94 5.12 -3.20
C PHE A 37 18.42 3.99 -4.13
N ALA A 38 19.49 4.22 -4.89
CA ALA A 38 20.07 3.19 -5.76
C ALA A 38 20.48 1.93 -4.96
N ARG A 39 21.08 2.11 -3.77
CA ARG A 39 21.40 0.99 -2.87
C ARG A 39 20.15 0.31 -2.32
N GLY A 40 19.14 1.09 -1.96
CA GLY A 40 17.85 0.58 -1.47
C GLY A 40 17.15 -0.30 -2.50
N ILE A 41 17.12 0.12 -3.76
CA ILE A 41 16.57 -0.68 -4.88
C ILE A 41 17.32 -2.00 -5.04
N GLN A 42 18.65 -2.00 -4.93
CA GLN A 42 19.45 -3.23 -4.99
C GLN A 42 19.12 -4.14 -3.78
N GLN A 43 19.07 -3.60 -2.57
CA GLN A 43 18.77 -4.35 -1.36
C GLN A 43 17.36 -4.92 -1.37
N SER A 44 16.37 -4.20 -1.90
CA SER A 44 14.99 -4.66 -2.07
C SER A 44 14.79 -5.60 -3.26
N GLN A 45 15.85 -5.89 -4.04
CA GLN A 45 15.79 -6.71 -5.27
C GLN A 45 14.77 -6.16 -6.28
N GLY A 46 14.69 -4.84 -6.39
CA GLY A 46 13.74 -4.15 -7.25
C GLY A 46 12.27 -4.28 -6.78
N THR A 47 12.02 -4.68 -5.54
CA THR A 47 10.67 -4.74 -4.95
C THR A 47 10.37 -3.42 -4.24
N CYS A 48 9.21 -2.80 -4.54
CA CYS A 48 8.77 -1.56 -3.93
C CYS A 48 7.30 -1.67 -3.49
N LEU A 49 6.94 -0.94 -2.42
CA LEU A 49 5.55 -0.80 -1.99
C LEU A 49 4.97 0.53 -2.47
N LEU A 50 3.72 0.50 -2.92
CA LEU A 50 2.87 1.66 -3.16
C LEU A 50 1.69 1.61 -2.18
N PRO A 51 1.76 2.27 -1.00
CA PRO A 51 0.63 2.38 -0.10
C PRO A 51 -0.47 3.21 -0.74
N PHE A 52 -1.66 2.64 -0.92
CA PHE A 52 -2.77 3.24 -1.64
C PHE A 52 -3.98 3.41 -0.72
N GLY A 53 -4.14 4.60 -0.17
CA GLY A 53 -5.29 5.03 0.61
C GLY A 53 -6.22 5.95 -0.16
N ILE A 54 -7.01 6.72 0.58
CA ILE A 54 -7.92 7.73 0.01
C ILE A 54 -8.12 8.88 1.00
N LEU A 55 -8.72 9.98 0.53
CA LEU A 55 -9.21 11.07 1.37
C LEU A 55 -10.73 11.10 1.30
N GLU A 56 -11.38 10.61 2.37
CA GLU A 56 -12.83 10.53 2.49
C GLU A 56 -13.27 10.71 3.95
N LYS A 57 -14.55 11.01 4.15
CA LYS A 57 -15.13 11.03 5.48
C LYS A 57 -15.14 9.61 6.09
N HIS A 58 -14.75 9.49 7.35
CA HIS A 58 -14.82 8.28 8.17
C HIS A 58 -15.65 8.53 9.42
N GLY A 59 -16.97 8.60 9.25
CA GLY A 59 -17.88 8.98 10.33
C GLY A 59 -17.53 10.38 10.91
N PRO A 60 -18.05 10.73 12.08
CA PRO A 60 -17.77 12.03 12.71
C PRO A 60 -16.47 12.04 13.55
N HIS A 61 -15.80 10.90 13.71
CA HIS A 61 -14.81 10.66 14.75
C HIS A 61 -13.40 10.31 14.26
N LEU A 62 -13.22 9.98 12.97
CA LEU A 62 -11.93 9.68 12.39
C LEU A 62 -11.49 10.74 11.37
N PRO A 63 -10.19 10.91 11.13
CA PRO A 63 -9.69 11.86 10.15
C PRO A 63 -10.01 11.42 8.71
N LEU A 64 -10.06 12.37 7.78
CA LEU A 64 -10.30 12.12 6.36
C LEU A 64 -9.28 11.18 5.72
N GLY A 65 -8.07 11.13 6.24
CA GLY A 65 -6.99 10.29 5.73
C GLY A 65 -6.85 8.95 6.44
N THR A 66 -7.88 8.42 7.08
CA THR A 66 -7.82 7.14 7.82
C THR A 66 -7.16 6.03 7.02
N ASP A 67 -7.64 5.77 5.80
CA ASP A 67 -7.09 4.73 4.91
C ASP A 67 -5.63 4.99 4.55
N LEU A 68 -5.31 6.25 4.27
CA LEU A 68 -3.97 6.68 3.89
C LEU A 68 -2.96 6.49 5.03
N LEU A 69 -3.35 6.88 6.24
CA LEU A 69 -2.52 6.80 7.44
C LEU A 69 -2.29 5.35 7.87
N ASP A 70 -3.36 4.54 7.89
CA ASP A 70 -3.28 3.13 8.29
C ASP A 70 -2.45 2.30 7.31
N VAL A 71 -2.69 2.44 5.99
CA VAL A 71 -1.93 1.67 4.99
C VAL A 71 -0.46 2.07 4.97
N ARG A 72 -0.16 3.36 5.13
CA ARG A 72 1.23 3.82 5.20
C ARG A 72 1.92 3.29 6.45
N TYR A 73 1.25 3.35 7.60
CA TYR A 73 1.77 2.77 8.85
C TYR A 73 2.11 1.29 8.68
N ALA A 74 1.18 0.49 8.16
CA ALA A 74 1.39 -0.93 7.93
C ALA A 74 2.56 -1.20 6.94
N ALA A 75 2.61 -0.45 5.84
CA ALA A 75 3.63 -0.59 4.80
C ALA A 75 5.04 -0.29 5.33
N LEU A 76 5.21 0.80 6.08
CA LEU A 76 6.51 1.19 6.64
C LEU A 76 7.00 0.16 7.64
N HIS A 77 6.16 -0.29 8.57
CA HIS A 77 6.55 -1.29 9.57
C HIS A 77 6.85 -2.67 8.96
N ALA A 78 6.13 -3.07 7.91
CA ALA A 78 6.45 -4.29 7.18
C ALA A 78 7.79 -4.17 6.43
N ALA A 79 8.03 -3.03 5.78
CA ALA A 79 9.27 -2.75 5.07
C ALA A 79 10.50 -2.66 5.99
N GLU A 80 10.34 -2.24 7.24
CA GLU A 80 11.41 -2.25 8.25
C GLU A 80 11.82 -3.67 8.68
N ARG A 81 10.87 -4.63 8.62
CA ARG A 81 11.10 -6.04 8.98
C ARG A 81 11.63 -6.86 7.80
N GLU A 82 11.14 -6.57 6.60
CA GLU A 82 11.63 -7.14 5.33
C GLU A 82 11.91 -5.98 4.37
N TYR A 83 13.19 -5.55 4.31
CA TYR A 83 13.56 -4.30 3.67
C TYR A 83 13.00 -4.15 2.25
N THR A 84 12.23 -3.11 2.03
CA THR A 84 11.80 -2.66 0.71
C THR A 84 11.62 -1.15 0.71
N VAL A 85 11.64 -0.51 -0.46
CA VAL A 85 11.42 0.93 -0.57
C VAL A 85 9.91 1.20 -0.64
N VAL A 86 9.43 2.12 0.20
CA VAL A 86 8.02 2.51 0.29
C VAL A 86 7.83 3.85 -0.40
N PHE A 87 7.01 3.87 -1.45
CA PHE A 87 6.64 5.08 -2.19
C PHE A 87 5.88 6.06 -1.28
N PRO A 88 5.96 7.37 -1.48
CA PRO A 88 5.19 8.36 -0.74
C PRO A 88 3.68 8.11 -0.75
N GLU A 89 2.95 8.89 0.01
CA GLU A 89 1.51 8.78 0.13
C GLU A 89 0.79 8.90 -1.22
N TYR A 90 -0.09 7.92 -1.52
CA TYR A 90 -0.88 7.88 -2.74
C TYR A 90 -2.38 7.76 -2.40
N TYR A 91 -3.20 8.71 -2.87
CA TYR A 91 -4.63 8.81 -2.53
C TYR A 91 -5.54 9.05 -3.75
N PHE A 92 -5.08 8.75 -4.96
CA PHE A 92 -5.82 9.03 -6.20
C PHE A 92 -6.70 7.85 -6.62
N GLY A 93 -7.48 7.32 -5.66
CA GLY A 93 -8.34 6.15 -5.85
C GLY A 93 -9.82 6.47 -6.09
N GLN A 94 -10.64 5.42 -6.12
CA GLN A 94 -12.08 5.49 -6.32
C GLN A 94 -12.78 5.86 -5.01
N ILE A 95 -13.59 6.96 -5.02
CA ILE A 95 -14.38 7.44 -3.88
C ILE A 95 -15.58 8.29 -4.33
N PHE A 96 -16.25 7.90 -5.39
CA PHE A 96 -17.37 8.68 -5.91
C PHE A 96 -18.57 8.71 -4.98
N GLU A 97 -18.80 7.65 -4.21
CA GLU A 97 -19.91 7.49 -3.27
C GLU A 97 -19.87 8.48 -2.10
N ALA A 98 -18.68 9.02 -1.76
CA ALA A 98 -18.51 9.99 -0.69
C ALA A 98 -18.40 11.45 -1.18
N ARG A 99 -18.63 11.74 -2.46
CA ARG A 99 -18.50 13.10 -3.02
C ARG A 99 -19.43 14.14 -2.39
N HIS A 100 -20.47 13.72 -1.72
CA HIS A 100 -21.40 14.59 -0.99
C HIS A 100 -20.87 15.01 0.38
N GLU A 101 -19.76 14.40 0.85
CA GLU A 101 -19.19 14.68 2.15
C GLU A 101 -18.01 15.66 2.06
N PRO A 102 -17.87 16.56 3.05
CA PRO A 102 -16.78 17.54 3.09
C PRO A 102 -15.41 16.86 3.16
N GLY A 103 -14.43 17.39 2.43
CA GLY A 103 -13.05 16.94 2.46
C GLY A 103 -12.75 15.69 1.61
N THR A 104 -13.74 15.06 1.00
CA THR A 104 -13.55 13.98 0.04
C THR A 104 -12.91 14.48 -1.24
N VAL A 105 -11.86 13.79 -1.72
CA VAL A 105 -11.15 14.14 -2.94
C VAL A 105 -11.33 13.03 -3.97
N ALA A 106 -12.30 13.21 -4.87
CA ALA A 106 -12.68 12.23 -5.90
C ALA A 106 -12.27 12.73 -7.31
N TYR A 107 -11.18 12.16 -7.83
CA TYR A 107 -10.73 12.41 -9.20
C TYR A 107 -11.59 11.67 -10.22
N SER A 108 -11.59 12.11 -11.48
CA SER A 108 -12.29 11.38 -12.55
C SER A 108 -11.70 9.98 -12.74
N ALA A 109 -12.51 9.00 -13.16
CA ALA A 109 -12.05 7.61 -13.37
C ALA A 109 -10.86 7.52 -14.35
N ARG A 110 -10.86 8.36 -15.40
CA ARG A 110 -9.74 8.44 -16.34
C ARG A 110 -8.46 8.91 -15.62
N MET A 111 -8.55 9.99 -14.83
CA MET A 111 -7.40 10.53 -14.11
C MET A 111 -6.85 9.52 -13.10
N GLN A 112 -7.71 8.76 -12.41
CA GLN A 112 -7.28 7.72 -11.46
C GLN A 112 -6.44 6.65 -12.16
N LEU A 113 -6.87 6.16 -13.33
CA LEU A 113 -6.16 5.15 -14.10
C LEU A 113 -4.88 5.70 -14.72
N ASP A 114 -4.94 6.86 -15.37
CA ASP A 114 -3.80 7.49 -16.04
C ASP A 114 -2.69 7.78 -15.00
N LEU A 115 -3.05 8.36 -13.85
CA LEU A 115 -2.08 8.71 -12.81
C LEU A 115 -1.46 7.47 -12.13
N LEU A 116 -2.25 6.43 -11.91
CA LEU A 116 -1.74 5.17 -11.36
C LEU A 116 -0.78 4.49 -12.34
N GLN A 117 -1.09 4.53 -13.65
CA GLN A 117 -0.22 4.00 -14.70
C GLN A 117 1.10 4.77 -14.74
N GLU A 118 1.06 6.10 -14.84
CA GLU A 118 2.26 6.92 -14.87
C GLU A 118 3.09 6.76 -13.58
N THR A 119 2.44 6.62 -12.42
CA THR A 119 3.15 6.38 -11.15
C THR A 119 3.88 5.06 -11.16
N THR A 120 3.25 3.96 -11.61
CA THR A 120 3.91 2.65 -11.69
C THR A 120 5.01 2.62 -12.76
N ASP A 121 4.82 3.30 -13.90
CA ASP A 121 5.84 3.45 -14.94
C ASP A 121 7.06 4.22 -14.41
N GLU A 122 6.86 5.31 -13.66
CA GLU A 122 7.94 6.08 -13.05
C GLU A 122 8.65 5.31 -11.92
N MET A 123 7.91 4.55 -11.11
CA MET A 123 8.53 3.63 -10.15
C MET A 123 9.40 2.60 -10.87
N ALA A 124 8.93 2.02 -11.96
CA ALA A 124 9.66 1.04 -12.76
C ALA A 124 10.90 1.64 -13.44
N ARG A 125 10.79 2.86 -13.98
CA ARG A 125 11.92 3.61 -14.56
C ARG A 125 13.03 3.84 -13.52
N ASN A 126 12.65 4.02 -12.26
CA ASN A 126 13.55 4.18 -11.12
C ASN A 126 14.03 2.84 -10.52
N GLY A 127 13.71 1.70 -11.14
CA GLY A 127 14.25 0.38 -10.77
C GLY A 127 13.31 -0.54 -10.01
N CYS A 128 12.06 -0.14 -9.73
CA CYS A 128 11.05 -1.01 -9.12
C CYS A 128 10.50 -1.98 -10.16
N LYS A 129 11.05 -3.19 -10.23
CA LYS A 129 10.59 -4.23 -11.18
C LYS A 129 9.43 -5.08 -10.66
N LYS A 130 9.16 -4.99 -9.37
CA LYS A 130 8.10 -5.69 -8.65
C LYS A 130 7.40 -4.65 -7.75
N ILE A 131 6.24 -4.18 -8.18
CA ILE A 131 5.50 -3.12 -7.49
C ILE A 131 4.31 -3.74 -6.77
N ILE A 132 4.30 -3.68 -5.44
CA ILE A 132 3.19 -4.15 -4.61
C ILE A 132 2.33 -2.95 -4.25
N ILE A 133 1.14 -2.86 -4.83
CA ILE A 133 0.13 -1.90 -4.41
C ILE A 133 -0.56 -2.47 -3.16
N VAL A 134 -0.42 -1.78 -2.04
CA VAL A 134 -1.02 -2.16 -0.76
C VAL A 134 -2.31 -1.37 -0.60
N ASN A 135 -3.46 -2.03 -0.75
CA ASN A 135 -4.74 -1.36 -0.67
C ASN A 135 -5.16 -1.07 0.77
N GLY A 136 -5.42 0.21 1.08
CA GLY A 136 -5.97 0.68 2.34
C GLY A 136 -7.48 0.92 2.33
N HIS A 137 -8.10 1.02 1.13
CA HIS A 137 -9.46 1.52 0.93
C HIS A 137 -10.39 0.50 0.27
N GLY A 138 -11.59 0.31 0.84
CA GLY A 138 -12.57 -0.65 0.32
C GLY A 138 -13.07 -0.34 -1.10
N GLY A 139 -13.30 0.92 -1.42
CA GLY A 139 -13.80 1.34 -2.74
C GLY A 139 -12.85 1.05 -3.91
N ASN A 140 -11.59 0.76 -3.64
CA ASN A 140 -10.62 0.36 -4.66
C ASN A 140 -10.74 -1.11 -5.12
N GLU A 141 -11.61 -1.92 -4.49
CA GLU A 141 -11.73 -3.37 -4.75
C GLU A 141 -12.02 -3.73 -6.21
N HIS A 142 -12.66 -2.83 -6.97
CA HIS A 142 -12.91 -3.02 -8.41
C HIS A 142 -11.86 -2.32 -9.29
N LEU A 143 -11.31 -1.21 -8.82
CA LEU A 143 -10.30 -0.43 -9.55
C LEU A 143 -8.98 -1.20 -9.68
N LEU A 144 -8.47 -1.73 -8.57
CA LEU A 144 -7.13 -2.32 -8.53
C LEU A 144 -7.03 -3.65 -9.31
N PRO A 145 -7.98 -4.61 -9.19
CA PRO A 145 -7.97 -5.79 -10.06
C PRO A 145 -8.08 -5.45 -11.54
N PHE A 146 -8.93 -4.47 -11.90
CA PHE A 146 -9.03 -4.00 -13.28
C PHE A 146 -7.71 -3.37 -13.75
N PHE A 147 -7.09 -2.53 -12.94
CA PHE A 147 -5.78 -1.95 -13.25
C PHE A 147 -4.70 -3.02 -13.48
N ALA A 148 -4.63 -4.04 -12.60
CA ALA A 148 -3.70 -5.14 -12.77
C ALA A 148 -3.95 -5.93 -14.08
N GLN A 149 -5.21 -6.16 -14.47
CA GLN A 149 -5.57 -6.75 -15.76
C GLN A 149 -5.21 -5.85 -16.94
N ALA A 150 -5.39 -4.54 -16.80
CA ALA A 150 -5.06 -3.56 -17.83
C ALA A 150 -3.55 -3.51 -18.15
N GLN A 151 -2.67 -3.95 -17.23
CA GLN A 151 -1.23 -4.09 -17.50
C GLN A 151 -0.94 -5.05 -18.67
N LEU A 152 -1.86 -5.94 -18.99
CA LEU A 152 -1.71 -6.84 -20.14
C LEU A 152 -2.01 -6.19 -21.50
N ALA A 153 -2.49 -4.95 -21.54
CA ALA A 153 -2.80 -4.24 -22.79
C ALA A 153 -1.54 -3.80 -23.56
N THR A 154 -0.47 -3.48 -22.85
CA THR A 154 0.81 -3.05 -23.43
C THR A 154 1.98 -3.71 -22.70
N PRO A 155 3.11 -3.99 -23.39
CA PRO A 155 4.28 -4.56 -22.75
C PRO A 155 4.89 -3.66 -21.68
N HIS A 156 5.15 -4.25 -20.50
CA HIS A 156 5.87 -3.64 -19.40
C HIS A 156 7.06 -4.50 -18.99
N ASP A 157 8.14 -3.89 -18.50
CA ASP A 157 9.33 -4.58 -17.98
C ASP A 157 9.29 -4.73 -16.45
N TYR A 158 8.10 -4.63 -15.84
CA TYR A 158 7.80 -4.76 -14.43
C TYR A 158 6.47 -5.47 -14.22
N VAL A 159 6.21 -5.90 -12.99
CA VAL A 159 4.95 -6.56 -12.60
C VAL A 159 4.30 -5.78 -11.46
N VAL A 160 2.97 -5.61 -11.56
CA VAL A 160 2.13 -5.05 -10.50
C VAL A 160 1.46 -6.19 -9.74
N TYR A 161 1.59 -6.18 -8.42
CA TYR A 161 0.93 -7.07 -7.48
C TYR A 161 -0.04 -6.27 -6.64
N ILE A 162 -1.25 -6.79 -6.42
CA ILE A 162 -2.24 -6.16 -5.54
C ILE A 162 -2.31 -6.94 -4.23
N PHE A 163 -2.10 -6.28 -3.12
CA PHE A 163 -2.36 -6.81 -1.80
C PHE A 163 -3.54 -6.10 -1.15
N ASP A 164 -4.68 -6.79 -1.06
CA ASP A 164 -5.96 -6.27 -0.57
C ASP A 164 -6.51 -7.12 0.58
N LYS A 165 -5.71 -7.28 1.64
CA LYS A 165 -6.14 -7.90 2.90
C LYS A 165 -5.72 -6.99 4.05
N ARG A 166 -6.71 -6.40 4.73
CA ARG A 166 -6.52 -5.39 5.78
C ARG A 166 -6.84 -5.90 7.17
N THR A 167 -7.54 -7.02 7.26
CA THR A 167 -7.95 -7.66 8.51
C THR A 167 -7.90 -9.18 8.37
N PRO A 168 -7.65 -9.92 9.47
CA PRO A 168 -7.74 -11.38 9.46
C PRO A 168 -9.19 -11.85 9.24
N GLU A 169 -9.34 -12.99 8.60
CA GLU A 169 -10.66 -13.63 8.40
C GLU A 169 -11.22 -14.23 9.71
N SER A 170 -10.35 -14.58 10.65
CA SER A 170 -10.72 -15.17 11.94
C SER A 170 -9.63 -14.97 12.98
N GLY A 171 -10.01 -15.19 14.25
CA GLY A 171 -9.09 -15.10 15.40
C GLY A 171 -9.06 -13.70 16.03
N GLY A 172 -8.28 -13.58 17.12
CA GLY A 172 -8.13 -12.33 17.87
C GLY A 172 -9.29 -11.99 18.79
N PRO A 173 -9.29 -10.76 19.34
CA PRO A 173 -10.37 -10.27 20.17
C PRO A 173 -11.71 -10.28 19.44
N ALA A 174 -12.77 -10.70 20.12
CA ALA A 174 -14.12 -10.73 19.56
C ALA A 174 -14.60 -9.30 19.28
N LYS A 175 -15.10 -9.06 18.08
CA LYS A 175 -15.79 -7.80 17.76
C LYS A 175 -17.13 -7.74 18.51
N LYS A 176 -17.50 -6.54 18.94
CA LYS A 176 -18.78 -6.26 19.61
C LYS A 176 -19.89 -5.98 18.60
N THR A 177 -19.54 -5.62 17.37
CA THR A 177 -20.48 -5.23 16.32
C THR A 177 -20.51 -6.24 15.19
N SER A 178 -21.69 -6.48 14.61
CA SER A 178 -21.87 -7.32 13.42
C SER A 178 -21.75 -6.52 12.13
N LEU A 179 -22.15 -5.25 12.14
CA LEU A 179 -21.98 -4.31 11.01
C LEU A 179 -20.70 -3.51 11.26
N ASP A 180 -19.73 -3.63 10.37
CA ASP A 180 -18.41 -3.03 10.51
C ASP A 180 -17.73 -2.93 9.14
N MET A 181 -18.26 -2.02 8.30
CA MET A 181 -17.83 -1.88 6.90
C MET A 181 -16.99 -0.62 6.68
N HIS A 182 -17.26 0.49 7.39
CA HIS A 182 -16.58 1.77 7.18
C HIS A 182 -16.64 2.65 8.43
N ALA A 183 -15.50 3.14 8.88
CA ALA A 183 -15.33 3.93 10.11
C ALA A 183 -15.88 3.20 11.37
N GLY A 184 -16.08 1.90 11.30
CA GLY A 184 -16.64 1.09 12.38
C GLY A 184 -15.62 0.69 13.44
N GLU A 185 -15.93 -0.40 14.14
CA GLU A 185 -15.10 -0.92 15.23
C GLU A 185 -13.66 -1.22 14.78
N SER A 186 -13.48 -1.89 13.62
CA SER A 186 -12.16 -2.31 13.14
C SER A 186 -11.28 -1.13 12.69
N GLU A 187 -11.79 -0.21 11.89
CA GLU A 187 -10.99 0.93 11.40
C GLU A 187 -10.66 1.88 12.54
N THR A 188 -11.63 2.18 13.40
CA THR A 188 -11.39 3.00 14.59
C THR A 188 -10.34 2.37 15.51
N SER A 189 -10.38 1.05 15.71
CA SER A 189 -9.40 0.33 16.52
C SER A 189 -7.99 0.43 15.92
N LYS A 190 -7.83 0.25 14.61
CA LYS A 190 -6.52 0.39 13.92
C LYS A 190 -5.98 1.82 14.02
N MET A 191 -6.83 2.83 13.82
CA MET A 191 -6.44 4.25 13.97
C MET A 191 -6.00 4.59 15.39
N MET A 192 -6.51 3.92 16.44
CA MET A 192 -6.00 4.06 17.81
C MET A 192 -4.55 3.59 17.97
N ILE A 193 -4.01 2.85 17.00
CA ILE A 193 -2.61 2.39 16.96
C ILE A 193 -1.77 3.27 16.04
N SER A 194 -2.22 3.50 14.81
CA SER A 194 -1.45 4.26 13.82
C SER A 194 -1.41 5.76 14.12
N ARG A 195 -2.55 6.37 14.52
CA ARG A 195 -2.68 7.80 14.79
C ARG A 195 -3.69 8.10 15.91
N PRO A 196 -3.39 7.68 17.15
CA PRO A 196 -4.29 7.88 18.30
C PRO A 196 -4.63 9.34 18.58
N ASP A 197 -3.76 10.26 18.20
CA ASP A 197 -3.93 11.71 18.34
C ASP A 197 -5.06 12.31 17.49
N THR A 198 -5.52 11.58 16.46
CA THR A 198 -6.56 12.03 15.53
C THR A 198 -7.91 11.35 15.73
N VAL A 199 -8.03 10.46 16.70
CA VAL A 199 -9.25 9.67 16.97
C VAL A 199 -10.10 10.34 18.03
N HIS A 200 -11.36 10.62 17.72
CA HIS A 200 -12.33 11.26 18.60
C HIS A 200 -13.53 10.36 18.87
N VAL A 201 -13.32 9.24 19.59
CA VAL A 201 -14.34 8.21 19.82
C VAL A 201 -15.64 8.77 20.43
N ASP A 202 -15.53 9.79 21.25
CA ASP A 202 -16.67 10.50 21.85
C ASP A 202 -17.63 11.12 20.83
N ARG A 203 -17.18 11.34 19.60
CA ARG A 203 -18.00 11.86 18.49
C ARG A 203 -18.73 10.76 17.72
N ALA A 204 -18.31 9.50 17.80
CA ALA A 204 -18.90 8.41 17.01
C ALA A 204 -20.43 8.33 17.12
N PRO A 205 -21.08 8.56 18.30
CA PRO A 205 -22.54 8.53 18.42
C PRO A 205 -23.27 9.73 17.79
N GLN A 206 -22.56 10.73 17.25
CA GLN A 206 -23.21 11.93 16.68
C GLN A 206 -23.88 11.65 15.33
N GLU A 207 -23.49 10.57 14.64
CA GLU A 207 -24.09 10.11 13.39
C GLU A 207 -24.41 8.61 13.47
N SER A 208 -25.40 8.19 12.69
CA SER A 208 -25.80 6.78 12.65
C SER A 208 -24.96 6.02 11.60
N GLY A 209 -24.27 4.97 12.03
CA GLY A 209 -23.65 3.98 11.15
C GLY A 209 -24.56 2.82 10.75
N ALA A 210 -25.85 2.87 11.08
CA ALA A 210 -26.82 1.83 10.74
C ALA A 210 -27.24 1.89 9.26
N ASP A 211 -27.51 0.72 8.67
CA ASP A 211 -28.10 0.62 7.32
C ASP A 211 -29.49 1.27 7.32
N GLN A 212 -29.70 2.25 6.44
CA GLN A 212 -30.97 2.97 6.32
C GLN A 212 -31.99 2.28 5.42
N HIS A 213 -31.64 1.17 4.77
CA HIS A 213 -32.50 0.35 3.92
C HIS A 213 -33.32 1.15 2.88
N ARG A 214 -32.75 2.24 2.32
CA ARG A 214 -33.47 3.14 1.39
C ARG A 214 -33.58 2.62 -0.04
N GLN A 215 -33.00 1.43 -0.32
CA GLN A 215 -33.08 0.77 -1.62
C GLN A 215 -33.41 -0.71 -1.43
N ASN A 216 -34.36 -1.20 -2.21
CA ASN A 216 -34.76 -2.60 -2.20
C ASN A 216 -34.56 -3.18 -3.60
N LEU A 217 -33.37 -3.73 -3.85
CA LEU A 217 -33.01 -4.38 -5.11
C LEU A 217 -32.79 -5.88 -4.88
N PRO A 218 -33.11 -6.72 -5.87
CA PRO A 218 -32.78 -8.15 -5.82
C PRO A 218 -31.29 -8.39 -5.61
N GLU A 219 -30.96 -9.50 -4.93
CA GLU A 219 -29.60 -9.97 -4.79
C GLU A 219 -28.89 -10.11 -6.15
N GLY A 220 -27.61 -9.76 -6.24
CA GLY A 220 -26.82 -9.79 -7.47
C GLY A 220 -26.99 -8.56 -8.37
N LEU A 221 -27.90 -7.62 -8.04
CA LEU A 221 -28.03 -6.36 -8.77
C LEU A 221 -27.21 -5.26 -8.10
N TYR A 222 -26.28 -4.66 -8.85
CA TYR A 222 -25.42 -3.59 -8.40
C TYR A 222 -25.77 -2.27 -9.07
N THR A 223 -25.71 -1.16 -8.31
CA THR A 223 -25.83 0.22 -8.81
C THR A 223 -24.90 1.14 -8.03
N GLY A 224 -24.30 2.14 -8.68
CA GLY A 224 -23.35 3.05 -8.05
C GLY A 224 -23.90 3.85 -6.86
N ILE A 225 -25.23 3.93 -6.70
CA ILE A 225 -25.87 4.65 -5.58
C ILE A 225 -26.08 3.76 -4.33
N TRP A 226 -25.74 2.47 -4.38
CA TRP A 226 -26.05 1.49 -3.34
C TRP A 226 -25.50 1.88 -1.95
N TRP A 227 -24.27 2.41 -1.92
CA TRP A 227 -23.63 2.82 -0.67
C TRP A 227 -24.37 3.99 -0.02
N TYR A 228 -24.61 5.06 -0.78
CA TYR A 228 -25.37 6.23 -0.30
C TYR A 228 -26.80 5.86 0.10
N ALA A 229 -27.42 4.91 -0.57
CA ALA A 229 -28.75 4.44 -0.19
C ALA A 229 -28.78 3.78 1.17
N ARG A 230 -27.72 3.07 1.54
CA ARG A 230 -27.60 2.38 2.83
C ARG A 230 -27.00 3.28 3.91
N PHE A 231 -25.94 3.99 3.57
CA PHE A 231 -25.10 4.73 4.53
C PHE A 231 -24.91 6.19 4.09
N PRO A 232 -25.96 7.04 4.21
CA PRO A 232 -25.93 8.42 3.70
C PRO A 232 -24.95 9.35 4.43
N TYR A 233 -24.54 8.99 5.63
CA TYR A 233 -23.53 9.73 6.42
C TYR A 233 -22.09 9.24 6.15
N HIS A 234 -21.90 8.37 5.18
CA HIS A 234 -20.62 7.73 4.89
C HIS A 234 -19.99 7.13 6.14
N TYR A 235 -20.80 6.37 6.88
CA TYR A 235 -20.48 5.69 8.14
C TYR A 235 -21.27 4.39 8.22
N SER A 236 -20.60 3.25 8.44
CA SER A 236 -21.20 1.94 8.46
C SER A 236 -20.61 1.07 9.56
N GLY A 237 -21.22 1.05 10.71
CA GLY A 237 -20.77 0.35 11.91
C GLY A 237 -20.93 1.18 13.19
N ASP A 238 -20.14 0.82 14.20
CA ASP A 238 -20.08 1.56 15.48
C ASP A 238 -18.63 1.75 15.93
N GLY A 239 -18.08 2.94 15.69
CA GLY A 239 -16.74 3.31 16.12
C GLY A 239 -16.57 3.44 17.63
N ALA A 240 -17.68 3.65 18.39
CA ALA A 240 -17.61 3.71 19.85
C ALA A 240 -17.31 2.33 20.48
N ALA A 241 -17.52 1.25 19.75
CA ALA A 241 -17.18 -0.11 20.18
C ALA A 241 -15.69 -0.43 20.10
N ALA A 242 -14.90 0.41 19.44
CA ALA A 242 -13.48 0.18 19.17
C ALA A 242 -12.62 0.00 20.41
N THR A 243 -11.56 -0.79 20.28
CA THR A 243 -10.60 -1.04 21.36
C THR A 243 -9.16 -1.06 20.83
N LYS A 244 -8.22 -0.62 21.66
CA LYS A 244 -6.79 -0.72 21.32
C LYS A 244 -6.34 -2.17 21.13
N GLU A 245 -6.87 -3.09 21.92
CA GLU A 245 -6.53 -4.51 21.84
C GLU A 245 -6.88 -5.10 20.46
N LEU A 246 -8.07 -4.79 19.95
CA LEU A 246 -8.46 -5.18 18.58
C LEU A 246 -7.57 -4.52 17.53
N GLY A 247 -7.27 -3.23 17.72
CA GLY A 247 -6.38 -2.47 16.81
C GLY A 247 -4.97 -3.04 16.76
N GLU A 248 -4.36 -3.34 17.90
CA GLU A 248 -3.04 -3.97 17.98
C GLU A 248 -3.01 -5.33 17.28
N TYR A 249 -4.03 -6.15 17.53
CA TYR A 249 -4.14 -7.45 16.87
C TYR A 249 -4.25 -7.32 15.35
N GLN A 250 -5.15 -6.49 14.85
CA GLN A 250 -5.39 -6.33 13.42
C GLN A 250 -4.21 -5.66 12.70
N MET A 251 -3.62 -4.62 13.30
CA MET A 251 -2.47 -3.93 12.71
C MET A 251 -1.23 -4.83 12.66
N ASN A 252 -0.93 -5.56 13.72
CA ASN A 252 0.17 -6.52 13.73
C ASN A 252 -0.05 -7.63 12.70
N TRP A 253 -1.26 -8.16 12.59
CA TRP A 253 -1.60 -9.15 11.56
C TRP A 253 -1.38 -8.60 10.14
N TRP A 254 -1.79 -7.35 9.88
CA TRP A 254 -1.61 -6.71 8.57
C TRP A 254 -0.12 -6.54 8.23
N ILE A 255 0.67 -6.03 9.18
CA ILE A 255 2.12 -5.87 9.03
C ILE A 255 2.80 -7.23 8.76
N ASP A 256 2.47 -8.27 9.55
CA ASP A 256 3.05 -9.60 9.40
C ASP A 256 2.66 -10.26 8.05
N SER A 257 1.42 -10.04 7.63
CA SER A 257 0.93 -10.53 6.35
C SER A 257 1.63 -9.84 5.18
N LEU A 258 1.77 -8.52 5.25
CA LEU A 258 2.47 -7.74 4.22
C LEU A 258 3.96 -8.09 4.18
N MET A 259 4.63 -8.29 5.32
CA MET A 259 6.01 -8.78 5.36
C MET A 259 6.18 -10.10 4.58
N LYS A 260 5.27 -11.07 4.80
CA LYS A 260 5.28 -12.34 4.06
C LYS A 260 5.04 -12.14 2.55
N VAL A 261 4.16 -11.20 2.18
CA VAL A 261 3.94 -10.83 0.77
C VAL A 261 5.19 -10.25 0.15
N ILE A 262 5.91 -9.35 0.83
CA ILE A 262 7.17 -8.80 0.36
C ILE A 262 8.18 -9.93 0.10
N GLN A 263 8.32 -10.88 1.04
CA GLN A 263 9.22 -12.04 0.87
C GLN A 263 8.84 -12.90 -0.34
N ALA A 264 7.56 -13.20 -0.50
CA ALA A 264 7.06 -13.99 -1.63
C ALA A 264 7.30 -13.29 -2.97
N VAL A 265 7.03 -11.98 -3.05
CA VAL A 265 7.23 -11.20 -4.28
C VAL A 265 8.72 -11.03 -4.60
N LYS A 266 9.59 -10.86 -3.61
CA LYS A 266 11.04 -10.88 -3.84
C LYS A 266 11.51 -12.19 -4.46
N ALA A 267 10.97 -13.31 -3.99
CA ALA A 267 11.29 -14.66 -4.47
C ALA A 267 10.63 -15.01 -5.81
N ASP A 268 9.63 -14.25 -6.26
CA ASP A 268 8.96 -14.52 -7.53
C ASP A 268 9.86 -14.20 -8.72
N ASP A 269 10.23 -15.22 -9.48
CA ASP A 269 11.00 -15.13 -10.71
C ASP A 269 10.19 -15.54 -11.96
N ALA A 270 8.93 -15.87 -11.78
CA ALA A 270 8.05 -16.40 -12.82
C ALA A 270 7.15 -15.32 -13.45
N SER A 271 6.55 -14.43 -12.65
CA SER A 271 5.49 -13.53 -13.14
C SER A 271 5.93 -12.65 -14.30
N LEU A 272 7.11 -12.02 -14.24
CA LEU A 272 7.61 -11.20 -15.35
C LEU A 272 7.92 -12.03 -16.60
N LYS A 273 8.42 -13.26 -16.43
CA LYS A 273 8.67 -14.18 -17.55
C LYS A 273 7.38 -14.57 -18.25
N LEU A 274 6.35 -14.93 -17.46
CA LEU A 274 5.04 -15.29 -17.97
C LEU A 274 4.34 -14.11 -18.66
N GLN A 275 4.47 -12.91 -18.09
CA GLN A 275 3.95 -11.68 -18.68
C GLN A 275 4.60 -11.39 -20.04
N ASN A 276 5.92 -11.54 -20.14
CA ASN A 276 6.64 -11.40 -21.41
C ASN A 276 6.24 -12.48 -22.43
N GLU A 277 6.09 -13.73 -22.00
CA GLU A 277 5.59 -14.82 -22.85
C GLU A 277 4.19 -14.50 -23.37
N PHE A 278 3.30 -13.98 -22.51
CA PHE A 278 1.97 -13.56 -22.90
C PHE A 278 2.00 -12.47 -23.96
N TYR A 279 2.81 -11.44 -23.80
CA TYR A 279 2.93 -10.37 -24.78
C TYR A 279 3.40 -10.88 -26.16
N GLU A 280 4.36 -11.82 -26.19
CA GLU A 280 4.80 -12.41 -27.46
C GLU A 280 3.68 -13.22 -28.12
N LYS A 281 2.95 -14.05 -27.37
CA LYS A 281 1.82 -14.81 -27.88
C LYS A 281 0.66 -13.93 -28.35
N ALA A 282 0.41 -12.84 -27.64
CA ALA A 282 -0.67 -11.89 -27.96
C ALA A 282 -0.45 -11.16 -29.32
N LYS A 283 0.80 -11.10 -29.82
CA LYS A 283 1.08 -10.57 -31.17
C LYS A 283 0.58 -11.49 -32.29
N HIS A 284 0.49 -12.80 -32.03
CA HIS A 284 0.17 -13.83 -33.01
C HIS A 284 -0.91 -14.80 -32.50
N PRO A 285 -2.14 -14.32 -32.20
CA PRO A 285 -3.16 -15.13 -31.52
C PRO A 285 -3.59 -16.37 -32.33
N LEU A 286 -3.50 -16.33 -33.67
CA LEU A 286 -3.86 -17.47 -34.54
C LEU A 286 -2.78 -18.57 -34.57
N GLU A 287 -1.59 -18.30 -34.06
CA GLU A 287 -0.46 -19.24 -34.00
C GLU A 287 -0.35 -19.93 -32.63
N THR A 288 -1.20 -19.54 -31.66
CA THR A 288 -1.19 -20.13 -30.32
C THR A 288 -1.62 -21.58 -30.37
N LYS A 289 -0.71 -22.48 -29.98
CA LYS A 289 -0.99 -23.92 -29.85
C LYS A 289 -1.65 -24.18 -28.50
N HIS A 290 -2.67 -25.02 -28.52
CA HIS A 290 -3.43 -25.43 -27.32
C HIS A 290 -2.96 -26.79 -26.84
#